data_52d1e7d9c5d19bb157d4dcb8b82efe73
#
_entry.id   52d1e7d9c5d19bb157d4dcb8b82efe73
#
_cell.length_a   1.000
_cell.length_b   1.000
_cell.length_c   1.000
_cell.angle_alpha   90.00
_cell.angle_beta   90.00
_cell.angle_gamma   90.00
#
_symmetry.space_group_name_H-M   'P 1'
#
loop_
_entity.id
_entity.type
_entity.pdbx_description
1 polymer ?
#
loop_
_entity_poly.entity_id
_entity_poly.type
_entity_poly.pdbx_seq_one_letter_code
_entity_poly.pdbx_strand_id
1 'polypeptide(L)'
;MHRRQFMTAAALAAASLTASTAFSAESADAVVKAYVEAWNAHDSAKAASYFAEKVVYYDASVGKPIEGREAAKAGVIDNFLNAVPDAVWKVKGEPIVQGDRVAFEWEFSGTNTGKWADGTAATGKKFSFAGASVFDTKDGKIASQSDYYDALGFFKQLGLM
;
A
#
# COMPACT_ATOMS: atom_id res chain seq x y z
N MET A 1 30.08 -58.32 -56.25
CA MET A 1 30.61 -57.10 -55.66
C MET A 1 29.45 -56.23 -55.25
N HIS A 2 29.03 -56.20 -53.96
CA HIS A 2 27.91 -55.46 -53.45
C HIS A 2 28.43 -54.33 -52.59
N ARG A 3 28.22 -53.08 -53.04
CA ARG A 3 28.50 -51.83 -52.29
C ARG A 3 27.29 -51.53 -51.42
N ARG A 4 27.45 -51.63 -50.10
CA ARG A 4 26.49 -51.15 -49.11
C ARG A 4 26.72 -49.64 -48.90
N GLN A 5 25.71 -48.84 -49.17
CA GLN A 5 25.67 -47.43 -48.81
C GLN A 5 25.11 -47.29 -47.39
N PHE A 6 25.86 -46.65 -46.48
CA PHE A 6 25.39 -46.25 -45.16
C PHE A 6 24.80 -44.88 -45.25
N MET A 7 23.48 -44.76 -45.00
CA MET A 7 22.82 -43.46 -44.79
C MET A 7 22.98 -43.09 -43.33
N THR A 8 23.70 -41.98 -43.07
CA THR A 8 23.79 -41.33 -41.76
C THR A 8 22.64 -40.33 -41.65
N ALA A 9 21.68 -40.62 -40.79
CA ALA A 9 20.60 -39.68 -40.43
C ALA A 9 21.12 -38.70 -39.37
N ALA A 10 21.28 -37.44 -39.71
CA ALA A 10 21.57 -36.38 -38.75
C ALA A 10 20.25 -35.90 -38.11
N ALA A 11 20.06 -36.18 -36.83
CA ALA A 11 18.95 -35.65 -36.08
C ALA A 11 19.28 -34.22 -35.60
N LEU A 12 18.61 -33.20 -36.16
CA LEU A 12 18.63 -31.84 -35.63
C LEU A 12 17.74 -31.79 -34.38
N ALA A 13 18.36 -31.65 -33.20
CA ALA A 13 17.66 -31.32 -31.98
C ALA A 13 17.41 -29.79 -31.98
N ALA A 14 16.17 -29.36 -32.22
CA ALA A 14 15.76 -28.00 -32.04
C ALA A 14 15.57 -27.71 -30.53
N ALA A 15 16.54 -27.03 -29.91
CA ALA A 15 16.39 -26.51 -28.56
C ALA A 15 15.49 -25.27 -28.61
N SER A 16 14.23 -25.43 -28.20
CA SER A 16 13.32 -24.30 -27.97
C SER A 16 13.71 -23.57 -26.68
N LEU A 17 14.39 -22.42 -26.81
CA LEU A 17 14.56 -21.49 -25.70
C LEU A 17 13.19 -20.85 -25.42
N THR A 18 12.51 -21.31 -24.38
CA THR A 18 11.41 -20.56 -23.78
C THR A 18 12.00 -19.40 -22.98
N ALA A 19 11.99 -18.21 -23.54
CA ALA A 19 12.28 -16.99 -22.80
C ALA A 19 11.17 -16.79 -21.76
N SER A 20 11.40 -17.18 -20.51
CA SER A 20 10.59 -16.73 -19.39
C SER A 20 10.79 -15.24 -19.27
N THR A 21 9.79 -14.45 -19.67
CA THR A 21 9.69 -13.05 -19.27
C THR A 21 9.50 -13.03 -17.75
N ALA A 22 10.59 -12.89 -17.00
CA ALA A 22 10.51 -12.55 -15.60
C ALA A 22 9.81 -11.18 -15.54
N PHE A 23 8.55 -11.16 -15.13
CA PHE A 23 7.89 -9.94 -14.68
C PHE A 23 8.73 -9.45 -13.50
N SER A 24 9.50 -8.38 -13.69
CA SER A 24 10.16 -7.72 -12.57
C SER A 24 9.06 -7.25 -11.63
N ALA A 25 9.02 -7.79 -10.42
CA ALA A 25 8.11 -7.30 -9.40
C ALA A 25 8.38 -5.79 -9.23
N GLU A 26 7.31 -5.02 -9.12
CA GLU A 26 7.40 -3.58 -8.87
C GLU A 26 8.17 -3.34 -7.57
N SER A 27 9.07 -2.35 -7.56
CA SER A 27 9.89 -2.07 -6.38
C SER A 27 9.03 -1.60 -5.19
N ALA A 28 9.49 -1.85 -3.97
CA ALA A 28 8.74 -1.54 -2.76
C ALA A 28 8.31 -0.07 -2.70
N ASP A 29 9.22 0.86 -3.03
CA ASP A 29 8.95 2.29 -3.08
C ASP A 29 7.92 2.66 -4.15
N ALA A 30 7.96 2.04 -5.33
CA ALA A 30 6.97 2.28 -6.39
C ALA A 30 5.56 1.84 -5.96
N VAL A 31 5.44 0.66 -5.32
CA VAL A 31 4.16 0.17 -4.77
C VAL A 31 3.61 1.13 -3.73
N VAL A 32 4.43 1.55 -2.77
CA VAL A 32 4.01 2.44 -1.68
C VAL A 32 3.69 3.84 -2.20
N LYS A 33 4.46 4.37 -3.16
CA LYS A 33 4.17 5.65 -3.82
C LYS A 33 2.82 5.62 -4.52
N ALA A 34 2.56 4.59 -5.32
CA ALA A 34 1.28 4.44 -6.02
C ALA A 34 0.09 4.27 -5.05
N TYR A 35 0.31 3.64 -3.90
CA TYR A 35 -0.67 3.56 -2.81
C TYR A 35 -1.01 4.95 -2.23
N VAL A 36 0.01 5.77 -1.92
CA VAL A 36 -0.19 7.15 -1.43
C VAL A 36 -0.89 8.02 -2.48
N GLU A 37 -0.54 7.86 -3.76
CA GLU A 37 -1.20 8.56 -4.86
C GLU A 37 -2.69 8.18 -4.97
N ALA A 38 -3.04 6.90 -4.77
CA ALA A 38 -4.44 6.44 -4.76
C ALA A 38 -5.24 7.03 -3.57
N TRP A 39 -4.60 7.15 -2.38
CA TRP A 39 -5.17 7.86 -1.25
C TRP A 39 -5.48 9.33 -1.57
N ASN A 40 -4.53 10.05 -2.17
CA ASN A 40 -4.69 11.45 -2.55
C ASN A 40 -5.68 11.65 -3.72
N ALA A 41 -5.88 10.61 -4.53
CA ALA A 41 -6.96 10.59 -5.53
C ALA A 41 -8.33 10.25 -4.94
N HIS A 42 -8.40 9.97 -3.62
CA HIS A 42 -9.60 9.52 -2.90
C HIS A 42 -10.23 8.25 -3.50
N ASP A 43 -9.41 7.43 -4.15
CA ASP A 43 -9.83 6.13 -4.70
C ASP A 43 -9.52 5.00 -3.71
N SER A 44 -10.46 4.74 -2.81
CA SER A 44 -10.29 3.73 -1.76
C SER A 44 -10.14 2.32 -2.31
N ALA A 45 -10.80 2.00 -3.42
CA ALA A 45 -10.71 0.71 -4.07
C ALA A 45 -9.31 0.51 -4.67
N LYS A 46 -8.78 1.53 -5.34
CA LYS A 46 -7.43 1.52 -5.89
C LYS A 46 -6.39 1.46 -4.78
N ALA A 47 -6.52 2.27 -3.72
CA ALA A 47 -5.62 2.22 -2.57
C ALA A 47 -5.60 0.81 -1.95
N ALA A 48 -6.76 0.22 -1.64
CA ALA A 48 -6.84 -1.12 -1.09
C ALA A 48 -6.27 -2.21 -2.03
N SER A 49 -6.28 -1.99 -3.34
CA SER A 49 -5.71 -2.94 -4.31
C SER A 49 -4.20 -3.15 -4.16
N TYR A 50 -3.49 -2.22 -3.52
CA TYR A 50 -2.06 -2.38 -3.19
C TYR A 50 -1.81 -3.26 -1.96
N PHE A 51 -2.79 -3.49 -1.11
CA PHE A 51 -2.68 -4.42 0.01
C PHE A 51 -2.66 -5.88 -0.45
N ALA A 52 -1.84 -6.69 0.20
CA ALA A 52 -1.96 -8.13 0.13
C ALA A 52 -3.31 -8.57 0.72
N GLU A 53 -3.81 -9.74 0.32
CA GLU A 53 -5.09 -10.27 0.85
C GLU A 53 -5.08 -10.40 2.38
N LYS A 54 -3.92 -10.82 2.93
CA LYS A 54 -3.69 -10.99 4.38
C LYS A 54 -2.84 -9.86 4.96
N VAL A 55 -3.02 -8.62 4.49
CA VAL A 55 -2.31 -7.47 5.04
C VAL A 55 -2.53 -7.34 6.54
N VAL A 56 -1.50 -6.91 7.26
CA VAL A 56 -1.60 -6.53 8.67
C VAL A 56 -1.42 -5.01 8.76
N TYR A 57 -2.47 -4.30 9.12
CA TYR A 57 -2.44 -2.87 9.32
C TYR A 57 -2.44 -2.55 10.81
N TYR A 58 -1.47 -1.76 11.27
CA TYR A 58 -1.34 -1.34 12.66
C TYR A 58 -1.37 0.19 12.77
N ASP A 59 -2.31 0.71 13.55
CA ASP A 59 -2.37 2.10 13.96
C ASP A 59 -2.03 2.19 15.44
N ALA A 60 -0.96 2.93 15.78
CA ALA A 60 -0.48 3.06 17.16
C ALA A 60 -1.52 3.70 18.09
N SER A 61 -2.44 4.53 17.57
CA SER A 61 -3.52 5.14 18.35
C SER A 61 -4.63 4.14 18.71
N VAL A 62 -4.81 3.13 17.86
CA VAL A 62 -5.80 2.04 18.10
C VAL A 62 -5.21 0.93 18.97
N GLY A 63 -3.91 0.70 18.87
CA GLY A 63 -3.14 -0.22 19.70
C GLY A 63 -3.37 -1.70 19.42
N LYS A 64 -4.08 -2.05 18.35
CA LYS A 64 -4.28 -3.43 17.87
C LYS A 64 -4.29 -3.51 16.35
N PRO A 65 -3.78 -4.59 15.75
CA PRO A 65 -3.77 -4.76 14.31
C PRO A 65 -5.18 -5.01 13.74
N ILE A 66 -5.35 -4.59 12.49
CA ILE A 66 -6.47 -4.96 11.62
C ILE A 66 -5.90 -5.94 10.58
N GLU A 67 -6.48 -7.11 10.45
CA GLU A 67 -6.00 -8.15 9.55
C GLU A 67 -6.92 -8.32 8.34
N GLY A 68 -6.31 -8.38 7.17
CA GLY A 68 -6.99 -8.58 5.89
C GLY A 68 -7.37 -7.30 5.15
N ARG A 69 -7.29 -7.36 3.82
CA ARG A 69 -7.48 -6.22 2.90
C ARG A 69 -8.83 -5.53 3.09
N GLU A 70 -9.91 -6.28 3.14
CA GLU A 70 -11.25 -5.72 3.24
C GLU A 70 -11.48 -5.03 4.59
N ALA A 71 -10.96 -5.62 5.67
CA ALA A 71 -11.05 -5.02 7.00
C ALA A 71 -10.20 -3.74 7.10
N ALA A 72 -8.98 -3.75 6.55
CA ALA A 72 -8.11 -2.57 6.50
C ALA A 72 -8.70 -1.47 5.59
N LYS A 73 -9.29 -1.84 4.44
CA LYS A 73 -10.00 -0.91 3.57
C LYS A 73 -11.14 -0.23 4.33
N ALA A 74 -12.05 -1.00 4.90
CA ALA A 74 -13.23 -0.46 5.58
C ALA A 74 -12.88 0.33 6.86
N GLY A 75 -11.99 -0.22 7.68
CA GLY A 75 -11.64 0.35 8.99
C GLY A 75 -10.72 1.56 8.91
N VAL A 76 -9.94 1.69 7.85
CA VAL A 76 -8.95 2.77 7.69
C VAL A 76 -9.26 3.63 6.48
N ILE A 77 -9.15 3.08 5.27
CA ILE A 77 -9.20 3.90 4.04
C ILE A 77 -10.58 4.55 3.89
N ASP A 78 -11.64 3.75 3.90
CA ASP A 78 -13.01 4.26 3.76
C ASP A 78 -13.39 5.16 4.94
N ASN A 79 -12.97 4.79 6.17
CA ASN A 79 -13.27 5.56 7.36
C ASN A 79 -12.71 6.99 7.27
N PHE A 80 -11.43 7.14 6.91
CA PHE A 80 -10.81 8.45 6.75
C PHE A 80 -11.34 9.22 5.55
N LEU A 81 -11.47 8.61 4.38
CA LEU A 81 -11.95 9.29 3.18
C LEU A 81 -13.41 9.71 3.28
N ASN A 82 -14.25 8.96 3.99
CA ASN A 82 -15.63 9.34 4.27
C ASN A 82 -15.72 10.49 5.30
N ALA A 83 -14.90 10.43 6.36
CA ALA A 83 -14.90 11.45 7.41
C ALA A 83 -14.22 12.75 6.97
N VAL A 84 -13.26 12.66 6.03
CA VAL A 84 -12.40 13.77 5.57
C VAL A 84 -12.30 13.75 4.04
N PRO A 85 -13.35 14.20 3.32
CA PRO A 85 -13.39 14.13 1.85
C PRO A 85 -12.35 14.99 1.12
N ASP A 86 -11.70 15.92 1.81
CA ASP A 86 -10.60 16.76 1.32
C ASP A 86 -9.23 16.33 1.89
N ALA A 87 -9.10 15.07 2.31
CA ALA A 87 -7.87 14.54 2.89
C ALA A 87 -6.66 14.65 1.93
N VAL A 88 -5.53 15.10 2.47
CA VAL A 88 -4.24 15.13 1.77
C VAL A 88 -3.19 14.43 2.62
N TRP A 89 -2.54 13.43 2.03
CA TRP A 89 -1.43 12.71 2.62
C TRP A 89 -0.13 13.10 1.92
N LYS A 90 0.67 13.93 2.55
CA LYS A 90 1.90 14.49 2.00
C LYS A 90 3.12 13.81 2.61
N VAL A 91 3.87 13.07 1.79
CA VAL A 91 5.18 12.50 2.16
C VAL A 91 6.18 13.64 2.36
N LYS A 92 7.00 13.56 3.41
CA LYS A 92 8.06 14.51 3.75
C LYS A 92 9.43 13.89 3.50
N GLY A 93 10.25 14.60 2.73
CA GLY A 93 11.59 14.11 2.37
C GLY A 93 11.56 12.90 1.46
N GLU A 94 12.71 12.24 1.37
CA GLU A 94 12.88 11.00 0.60
C GLU A 94 12.55 9.79 1.48
N PRO A 95 11.80 8.80 0.99
CA PRO A 95 11.57 7.56 1.71
C PRO A 95 12.88 6.81 2.00
N ILE A 96 12.93 6.17 3.15
CA ILE A 96 13.99 5.22 3.50
C ILE A 96 13.59 3.85 2.96
N VAL A 97 14.37 3.31 2.03
CA VAL A 97 14.11 2.02 1.39
C VAL A 97 15.21 1.03 1.73
N GLN A 98 14.83 -0.14 2.25
CA GLN A 98 15.74 -1.24 2.55
C GLN A 98 15.12 -2.56 2.08
N GLY A 99 15.50 -3.00 0.90
CA GLY A 99 14.90 -4.20 0.28
C GLY A 99 13.39 -4.01 0.09
N ASP A 100 12.61 -4.87 0.72
CA ASP A 100 11.15 -4.84 0.64
C ASP A 100 10.49 -3.93 1.69
N ARG A 101 11.28 -3.17 2.46
CA ARG A 101 10.79 -2.24 3.48
C ARG A 101 10.90 -0.80 3.01
N VAL A 102 9.85 -0.02 3.31
CA VAL A 102 9.79 1.43 3.05
C VAL A 102 9.33 2.13 4.32
N ALA A 103 9.98 3.23 4.67
CA ALA A 103 9.56 4.09 5.76
C ALA A 103 9.66 5.55 5.35
N PHE A 104 8.74 6.39 5.79
CA PHE A 104 8.79 7.84 5.56
C PHE A 104 8.01 8.61 6.62
N GLU A 105 8.40 9.86 6.79
CA GLU A 105 7.61 10.84 7.53
C GLU A 105 6.57 11.49 6.61
N TRP A 106 5.46 11.92 7.19
CA TRP A 106 4.38 12.53 6.44
C TRP A 106 3.62 13.59 7.25
N GLU A 107 2.81 14.35 6.56
CA GLU A 107 1.77 15.21 7.09
C GLU A 107 0.44 14.77 6.50
N PHE A 108 -0.58 14.59 7.35
CA PHE A 108 -1.94 14.32 6.96
C PHE A 108 -2.84 15.45 7.39
N SER A 109 -3.64 15.99 6.48
CA SER A 109 -4.48 17.16 6.71
C SER A 109 -5.82 17.06 6.01
N GLY A 110 -6.78 17.82 6.47
CA GLY A 110 -8.10 17.91 5.87
C GLY A 110 -9.13 18.56 6.79
N THR A 111 -10.40 18.41 6.42
CA THR A 111 -11.55 18.97 7.16
C THR A 111 -12.52 17.83 7.49
N ASN A 112 -12.81 17.61 8.77
CA ASN A 112 -13.76 16.56 9.17
C ASN A 112 -15.20 17.01 8.90
N THR A 113 -15.68 16.80 7.68
CA THR A 113 -17.04 17.12 7.24
C THR A 113 -17.95 15.90 7.15
N GLY A 114 -17.40 14.69 7.20
CA GLY A 114 -18.13 13.44 7.22
C GLY A 114 -18.14 12.76 8.58
N LYS A 115 -19.02 11.79 8.75
CA LYS A 115 -19.14 10.97 9.95
C LYS A 115 -18.08 9.88 9.98
N TRP A 116 -17.50 9.62 11.14
CA TRP A 116 -16.58 8.51 11.36
C TRP A 116 -17.32 7.15 11.44
N ALA A 117 -16.63 6.07 11.15
CA ALA A 117 -17.22 4.72 11.13
C ALA A 117 -17.74 4.27 12.52
N ASP A 118 -17.16 4.75 13.60
CA ASP A 118 -17.61 4.49 14.98
C ASP A 118 -18.89 5.26 15.37
N GLY A 119 -19.40 6.10 14.48
CA GLY A 119 -20.59 6.89 14.72
C GLY A 119 -20.32 8.33 15.17
N THR A 120 -19.07 8.69 15.47
CA THR A 120 -18.70 10.07 15.83
C THR A 120 -19.10 11.04 14.72
N ALA A 121 -19.84 12.10 15.09
CA ALA A 121 -20.33 13.09 14.13
C ALA A 121 -19.21 13.95 13.57
N ALA A 122 -19.41 14.49 12.37
CA ALA A 122 -18.54 15.48 11.78
C ALA A 122 -18.42 16.72 12.67
N THR A 123 -17.20 17.19 12.87
CA THR A 123 -16.94 18.38 13.70
C THR A 123 -16.85 19.66 12.90
N GLY A 124 -16.70 19.56 11.57
CA GLY A 124 -16.44 20.69 10.67
C GLY A 124 -15.07 21.33 10.84
N LYS A 125 -14.20 20.75 11.66
CA LYS A 125 -12.89 21.33 11.98
C LYS A 125 -11.82 20.86 11.01
N LYS A 126 -10.90 21.79 10.70
CA LYS A 126 -9.66 21.50 9.99
C LYS A 126 -8.63 20.97 10.96
N PHE A 127 -7.78 20.10 10.45
CA PHE A 127 -6.65 19.56 11.17
C PHE A 127 -5.44 19.35 10.26
N SER A 128 -4.26 19.31 10.87
CA SER A 128 -3.02 18.83 10.27
C SER A 128 -2.19 18.19 11.37
N PHE A 129 -1.67 16.98 11.13
CA PHE A 129 -0.76 16.30 12.04
C PHE A 129 0.31 15.55 11.26
N ALA A 130 1.46 15.37 11.90
CA ALA A 130 2.58 14.63 11.34
C ALA A 130 2.62 13.22 11.91
N GLY A 131 3.21 12.32 11.14
CA GLY A 131 3.44 10.96 11.54
C GLY A 131 4.54 10.31 10.72
N ALA A 132 4.74 9.02 10.96
CA ALA A 132 5.63 8.16 10.19
C ALA A 132 4.94 6.84 9.91
N SER A 133 5.18 6.30 8.73
CA SER A 133 4.69 4.98 8.33
C SER A 133 5.85 4.05 8.02
N VAL A 134 5.67 2.78 8.35
CA VAL A 134 6.57 1.69 7.99
C VAL A 134 5.78 0.64 7.23
N PHE A 135 6.30 0.23 6.07
CA PHE A 135 5.69 -0.76 5.20
C PHE A 135 6.64 -1.93 5.01
N ASP A 136 6.09 -3.14 4.97
CA ASP A 136 6.74 -4.30 4.39
C ASP A 136 5.95 -4.70 3.14
N THR A 137 6.66 -4.87 2.02
CA THR A 137 6.05 -5.33 0.76
C THR A 137 6.44 -6.76 0.46
N LYS A 138 5.61 -7.44 -0.30
CA LYS A 138 5.87 -8.79 -0.80
C LYS A 138 5.10 -9.01 -2.09
N ASP A 139 5.77 -9.55 -3.10
CA ASP A 139 5.15 -9.88 -4.39
C ASP A 139 4.38 -8.70 -5.03
N GLY A 140 4.94 -7.47 -4.93
CA GLY A 140 4.34 -6.25 -5.45
C GLY A 140 3.10 -5.77 -4.67
N LYS A 141 2.94 -6.20 -3.41
CA LYS A 141 1.84 -5.80 -2.52
C LYS A 141 2.36 -5.38 -1.15
N ILE A 142 1.62 -4.52 -0.47
CA ILE A 142 1.86 -4.16 0.93
C ILE A 142 1.39 -5.32 1.80
N ALA A 143 2.32 -6.00 2.44
CA ALA A 143 2.05 -7.11 3.36
C ALA A 143 1.78 -6.61 4.78
N SER A 144 2.42 -5.51 5.18
CA SER A 144 2.13 -4.82 6.43
C SER A 144 2.29 -3.30 6.30
N GLN A 145 1.54 -2.57 7.11
CA GLN A 145 1.67 -1.13 7.32
C GLN A 145 1.54 -0.83 8.80
N SER A 146 2.40 0.02 9.33
CA SER A 146 2.31 0.54 10.69
C SER A 146 2.40 2.07 10.67
N ASP A 147 1.44 2.73 11.30
CA ASP A 147 1.36 4.18 11.38
C ASP A 147 1.54 4.66 12.82
N TYR A 148 2.37 5.68 12.99
CA TYR A 148 2.72 6.31 14.26
C TYR A 148 2.54 7.82 14.13
N TYR A 149 1.68 8.42 14.98
CA TYR A 149 1.39 9.85 14.93
C TYR A 149 0.88 10.38 16.28
N ASP A 150 0.78 11.70 16.40
CA ASP A 150 0.20 12.38 17.55
C ASP A 150 -1.34 12.32 17.53
N ALA A 151 -1.89 11.19 17.96
CA ALA A 151 -3.33 11.00 18.04
C ALA A 151 -4.00 11.97 19.02
N LEU A 152 -3.33 12.30 20.13
CA LEU A 152 -3.88 13.24 21.13
C LEU A 152 -4.03 14.64 20.50
N GLY A 153 -3.00 15.12 19.81
CA GLY A 153 -3.04 16.38 19.09
C GLY A 153 -4.10 16.39 17.99
N PHE A 154 -4.26 15.30 17.26
CA PHE A 154 -5.31 15.14 16.25
C PHE A 154 -6.72 15.27 16.86
N PHE A 155 -7.03 14.52 17.93
CA PHE A 155 -8.34 14.59 18.58
C PHE A 155 -8.63 15.97 19.19
N LYS A 156 -7.62 16.66 19.76
CA LYS A 156 -7.77 18.04 20.24
C LYS A 156 -8.11 19.01 19.12
N GLN A 157 -7.47 18.90 17.95
CA GLN A 157 -7.78 19.74 16.79
C GLN A 157 -9.22 19.53 16.31
N LEU A 158 -9.72 18.30 16.38
CA LEU A 158 -11.11 17.98 16.07
C LEU A 158 -12.10 18.44 17.17
N GLY A 159 -11.61 18.75 18.37
CA GLY A 159 -12.45 19.11 19.53
C GLY A 159 -13.20 17.93 20.13
N LEU A 160 -12.61 16.73 19.99
CA LEU A 160 -13.13 15.49 20.56
C LEU A 160 -12.52 15.19 21.94
N MET A 161 -11.58 16.05 22.37
CA MET A 161 -10.92 16.00 23.68
C MET A 161 -10.72 17.42 24.22
#